data_0acecf0cfe90a9887554920a637eaabd
#
_entry.id   0acecf0cfe90a9887554920a637eaabd
#
_cell.length_a   1.000
_cell.length_b   1.000
_cell.length_c   1.000
_cell.angle_alpha   90.00
_cell.angle_beta   90.00
_cell.angle_gamma   90.00
#
_symmetry.space_group_name_H-M   'P 1'
#
loop_
_entity.id
_entity.type
_entity.pdbx_description
1 polymer ?
#
loop_
_entity_poly.entity_id
_entity_poly.type
_entity_poly.pdbx_seq_one_letter_code
_entity_poly.pdbx_strand_id
1 'polypeptide(L)'
;MIAFVFPGQGSQYTGMCKELYEEFASAKRTFEEASDVLGFDMARLCFEGDPGELSLTANAQPAILTASTAALRVLDSEAGIKPDFVAGHSLGEYSALVANGSMAFKDAVFVVRKRGEFMQEAVPVGEGAMTAILGLEIGAIREICENVSVGSRVASPANLNAPGQTVISGSREAVMKASEEAKIKGAKRVVPLDVSAPFHCILMKPAAEKLAEVLDTIEFAEMNAPIVTNCDAAVNNDSARTRDLLVRQVTSPVRWYESVETLGREGVGKFVEIGPKNVLAGLIKRTLPDAVVCNLENRSQLESLKNG
;
A
#
# COMPACT_ATOMS: atom_id res chain seq x y z
N MET A 1 -2.76 0.95 -22.79
CA MET A 1 -2.55 1.90 -21.68
C MET A 1 -1.66 1.28 -20.61
N ILE A 2 -0.92 2.12 -19.88
CA ILE A 2 0.04 1.71 -18.84
C ILE A 2 -0.46 2.23 -17.48
N ALA A 3 -0.48 1.37 -16.46
CA ALA A 3 -0.67 1.80 -15.09
C ALA A 3 0.64 1.66 -14.28
N PHE A 4 0.98 2.70 -13.50
CA PHE A 4 1.99 2.57 -12.46
C PHE A 4 1.32 2.14 -11.17
N VAL A 5 1.87 1.10 -10.54
CA VAL A 5 1.35 0.56 -9.29
C VAL A 5 2.44 0.54 -8.23
N PHE A 6 2.04 0.84 -6.99
CA PHE A 6 2.98 1.06 -5.89
C PHE A 6 2.69 0.09 -4.74
N PRO A 7 3.72 -0.65 -4.26
CA PRO A 7 3.56 -1.59 -3.19
C PRO A 7 3.28 -0.92 -1.85
N GLY A 8 2.67 -1.67 -0.94
CA GLY A 8 2.42 -1.28 0.44
C GLY A 8 3.32 -1.97 1.44
N GLN A 9 2.97 -1.85 2.73
CA GLN A 9 3.68 -2.47 3.84
C GLN A 9 3.78 -3.99 3.66
N GLY A 10 4.96 -4.55 4.01
CA GLY A 10 5.35 -5.94 3.75
C GLY A 10 6.28 -6.09 2.56
N SER A 11 6.43 -5.05 1.74
CA SER A 11 7.40 -5.02 0.64
C SER A 11 8.81 -4.57 1.08
N GLN A 12 8.94 -3.90 2.23
CA GLN A 12 10.24 -3.43 2.73
C GLN A 12 11.22 -4.58 3.01
N TYR A 13 12.50 -4.30 2.81
CA TYR A 13 13.63 -5.14 3.23
C TYR A 13 14.91 -4.31 3.25
N THR A 14 15.89 -4.71 4.05
CA THR A 14 17.18 -4.04 4.14
C THR A 14 17.93 -4.16 2.82
N GLY A 15 18.29 -3.01 2.21
CA GLY A 15 18.92 -2.92 0.90
C GLY A 15 17.98 -2.60 -0.26
N MET A 16 16.67 -2.40 -0.03
CA MET A 16 15.69 -2.07 -1.08
C MET A 16 16.10 -0.80 -1.85
N CYS A 17 16.09 -0.86 -3.19
CA CYS A 17 16.47 0.23 -4.10
C CYS A 17 17.90 0.79 -3.90
N LYS A 18 18.79 0.08 -3.19
CA LYS A 18 20.17 0.56 -2.91
C LYS A 18 20.96 0.79 -4.18
N GLU A 19 20.88 -0.10 -5.17
CA GLU A 19 21.55 0.04 -6.45
C GLU A 19 21.15 1.33 -7.17
N LEU A 20 19.85 1.66 -7.19
CA LEU A 20 19.37 2.92 -7.77
C LEU A 20 19.90 4.14 -7.01
N TYR A 21 19.97 4.07 -5.67
CA TYR A 21 20.54 5.13 -4.84
C TYR A 21 22.03 5.36 -5.14
N GLU A 22 22.81 4.31 -5.33
CA GLU A 22 24.24 4.40 -5.59
C GLU A 22 24.57 4.93 -6.99
N GLU A 23 23.73 4.60 -7.99
CA GLU A 23 24.01 4.91 -9.39
C GLU A 23 23.34 6.19 -9.90
N PHE A 24 22.19 6.59 -9.34
CA PHE A 24 21.41 7.71 -9.87
C PHE A 24 21.28 8.86 -8.86
N ALA A 25 21.73 10.05 -9.28
CA ALA A 25 21.63 11.25 -8.45
C ALA A 25 20.18 11.63 -8.10
N SER A 26 19.20 11.30 -8.95
CA SER A 26 17.79 11.51 -8.67
C SER A 26 17.28 10.65 -7.50
N ALA A 27 17.71 9.38 -7.45
CA ALA A 27 17.38 8.49 -6.33
C ALA A 27 18.05 8.98 -5.04
N LYS A 28 19.36 9.29 -5.08
CA LYS A 28 20.10 9.80 -3.91
C LYS A 28 19.43 11.03 -3.29
N ARG A 29 19.11 12.04 -4.12
CA ARG A 29 18.40 13.25 -3.66
C ARG A 29 17.04 12.94 -3.03
N THR A 30 16.34 11.89 -3.50
CA THR A 30 15.05 11.48 -2.92
C THR A 30 15.20 10.98 -1.49
N PHE A 31 16.25 10.20 -1.20
CA PHE A 31 16.54 9.75 0.17
C PHE A 31 17.02 10.89 1.07
N GLU A 32 17.81 11.83 0.53
CA GLU A 32 18.23 13.04 1.24
C GLU A 32 17.01 13.91 1.61
N GLU A 33 16.12 14.17 0.67
CA GLU A 33 14.87 14.93 0.88
C GLU A 33 13.98 14.28 1.97
N ALA A 34 13.85 12.95 1.96
CA ALA A 34 13.12 12.23 3.00
C ALA A 34 13.79 12.35 4.37
N SER A 35 15.12 12.28 4.42
CA SER A 35 15.90 12.44 5.65
C SER A 35 15.73 13.83 6.25
N ASP A 36 15.75 14.86 5.42
CA ASP A 36 15.53 16.26 5.85
C ASP A 36 14.13 16.45 6.47
N VAL A 37 13.10 15.84 5.88
CA VAL A 37 11.72 15.92 6.39
C VAL A 37 11.57 15.20 7.73
N LEU A 38 12.23 14.04 7.88
CA LEU A 38 12.04 13.16 9.03
C LEU A 38 12.99 13.43 10.19
N GLY A 39 14.09 14.15 9.93
CA GLY A 39 15.13 14.43 10.93
C GLY A 39 16.01 13.23 11.29
N PHE A 40 16.03 12.18 10.46
CA PHE A 40 16.93 11.03 10.59
C PHE A 40 17.34 10.50 9.21
N ASP A 41 18.45 9.74 9.16
CA ASP A 41 19.00 9.21 7.92
C ASP A 41 18.15 8.04 7.39
N MET A 42 17.31 8.32 6.38
CA MET A 42 16.44 7.35 5.71
C MET A 42 17.26 6.33 4.91
N ALA A 43 18.37 6.74 4.29
CA ALA A 43 19.21 5.84 3.53
C ALA A 43 19.87 4.80 4.46
N ARG A 44 20.39 5.23 5.61
CA ARG A 44 20.94 4.33 6.61
C ARG A 44 19.89 3.34 7.13
N LEU A 45 18.69 3.82 7.46
CA LEU A 45 17.59 2.95 7.89
C LEU A 45 17.26 1.88 6.84
N CYS A 46 17.18 2.28 5.57
CA CYS A 46 16.81 1.37 4.49
C CYS A 46 17.92 0.38 4.12
N PHE A 47 19.18 0.76 4.22
CA PHE A 47 20.30 -0.03 3.69
C PHE A 47 21.09 -0.79 4.76
N GLU A 48 21.12 -0.28 5.99
CA GLU A 48 21.95 -0.79 7.09
C GLU A 48 21.15 -0.99 8.39
N GLY A 49 19.89 -0.53 8.43
CA GLY A 49 19.04 -0.61 9.61
C GLY A 49 18.68 -2.04 10.00
N ASP A 50 18.37 -2.24 11.28
CA ASP A 50 17.84 -3.50 11.77
C ASP A 50 16.49 -3.81 11.08
N PRO A 51 16.28 -5.04 10.59
CA PRO A 51 15.03 -5.40 9.93
C PRO A 51 13.79 -5.20 10.80
N GLY A 52 13.90 -5.38 12.11
CA GLY A 52 12.80 -5.12 13.05
C GLY A 52 12.48 -3.64 13.16
N GLU A 53 13.52 -2.77 13.22
CA GLU A 53 13.34 -1.32 13.21
C GLU A 53 12.70 -0.83 11.90
N LEU A 54 13.18 -1.32 10.75
CA LEU A 54 12.59 -1.02 9.44
C LEU A 54 11.14 -1.51 9.32
N SER A 55 10.78 -2.59 9.98
CA SER A 55 9.43 -3.17 9.93
C SER A 55 8.41 -2.48 10.83
N LEU A 56 8.83 -1.62 11.75
CA LEU A 56 7.91 -0.78 12.52
C LEU A 56 7.07 0.06 11.55
N THR A 57 5.74 0.06 11.72
CA THR A 57 4.81 0.72 10.81
C THR A 57 5.17 2.20 10.56
N ALA A 58 5.59 2.91 11.60
CA ALA A 58 6.03 4.30 11.50
C ALA A 58 7.29 4.49 10.65
N ASN A 59 8.14 3.49 10.52
CA ASN A 59 9.36 3.50 9.72
C ASN A 59 9.13 2.91 8.33
N ALA A 60 8.41 1.78 8.24
CA ALA A 60 8.17 1.07 6.99
C ALA A 60 7.42 1.93 5.96
N GLN A 61 6.43 2.71 6.41
CA GLN A 61 5.64 3.52 5.49
C GLN A 61 6.49 4.59 4.78
N PRO A 62 7.20 5.49 5.45
CA PRO A 62 8.05 6.46 4.77
C PRO A 62 9.20 5.81 4.01
N ALA A 63 9.74 4.68 4.47
CA ALA A 63 10.81 3.97 3.80
C ALA A 63 10.37 3.42 2.42
N ILE A 64 9.19 2.75 2.35
CA ILE A 64 8.63 2.24 1.10
C ILE A 64 8.26 3.39 0.16
N LEU A 65 7.64 4.46 0.66
CA LEU A 65 7.32 5.65 -0.12
C LEU A 65 8.60 6.25 -0.74
N THR A 66 9.67 6.40 0.05
CA THR A 66 10.95 6.96 -0.41
C THR A 66 11.58 6.07 -1.48
N ALA A 67 11.66 4.76 -1.26
CA ALA A 67 12.20 3.81 -2.22
C ALA A 67 11.40 3.81 -3.54
N SER A 68 10.07 3.80 -3.46
CA SER A 68 9.18 3.87 -4.63
C SER A 68 9.32 5.19 -5.39
N THR A 69 9.42 6.32 -4.68
CA THR A 69 9.59 7.63 -5.32
C THR A 69 10.99 7.76 -5.93
N ALA A 70 12.03 7.20 -5.30
CA ALA A 70 13.37 7.16 -5.86
C ALA A 70 13.39 6.40 -7.20
N ALA A 71 12.80 5.21 -7.24
CA ALA A 71 12.66 4.42 -8.47
C ALA A 71 11.84 5.16 -9.54
N LEU A 72 10.75 5.81 -9.15
CA LEU A 72 9.92 6.63 -10.05
C LEU A 72 10.71 7.79 -10.68
N ARG A 73 11.47 8.54 -9.88
CA ARG A 73 12.28 9.67 -10.37
C ARG A 73 13.43 9.20 -11.28
N VAL A 74 13.96 8.02 -11.05
CA VAL A 74 14.91 7.38 -11.97
C VAL A 74 14.22 7.03 -13.28
N LEU A 75 13.03 6.40 -13.25
CA LEU A 75 12.28 6.06 -14.46
C LEU A 75 11.96 7.32 -15.28
N ASP A 76 11.55 8.39 -14.63
CA ASP A 76 11.23 9.65 -15.29
C ASP A 76 12.45 10.28 -15.96
N SER A 77 13.60 10.34 -15.25
CA SER A 77 14.83 10.94 -15.79
C SER A 77 15.49 10.11 -16.89
N GLU A 78 15.40 8.79 -16.82
CA GLU A 78 16.12 7.87 -17.70
C GLU A 78 15.33 7.36 -18.90
N ALA A 79 14.00 7.28 -18.76
CA ALA A 79 13.13 6.70 -19.78
C ALA A 79 11.96 7.60 -20.19
N GLY A 80 11.56 8.57 -19.36
CA GLY A 80 10.44 9.49 -19.66
C GLY A 80 9.09 8.81 -19.79
N ILE A 81 8.93 7.56 -19.34
CA ILE A 81 7.68 6.82 -19.42
C ILE A 81 6.67 7.42 -18.45
N LYS A 82 5.46 7.71 -18.94
CA LYS A 82 4.36 8.26 -18.13
C LYS A 82 3.22 7.25 -18.02
N PRO A 83 2.50 7.24 -16.89
CA PRO A 83 1.33 6.38 -16.73
C PRO A 83 0.07 7.03 -17.31
N ASP A 84 -0.84 6.19 -17.81
CA ASP A 84 -2.23 6.59 -18.09
C ASP A 84 -3.09 6.57 -16.82
N PHE A 85 -2.74 5.67 -15.87
CA PHE A 85 -3.37 5.51 -14.56
C PHE A 85 -2.33 5.24 -13.48
N VAL A 86 -2.66 5.60 -12.25
CA VAL A 86 -1.87 5.19 -11.08
C VAL A 86 -2.75 4.47 -10.07
N ALA A 87 -2.17 3.54 -9.31
CA ALA A 87 -2.80 2.90 -8.16
C ALA A 87 -1.74 2.47 -7.16
N GLY A 88 -2.13 2.21 -5.92
CA GLY A 88 -1.20 1.71 -4.93
C GLY A 88 -1.93 0.96 -3.83
N HIS A 89 -1.26 0.02 -3.19
CA HIS A 89 -1.84 -0.81 -2.14
C HIS A 89 -1.63 -0.15 -0.77
N SER A 90 -2.69 0.29 -0.09
CA SER A 90 -2.63 0.95 1.22
C SER A 90 -1.65 2.14 1.23
N LEU A 91 -0.49 2.02 1.83
CA LEU A 91 0.61 2.99 1.78
C LEU A 91 0.93 3.41 0.33
N GLY A 92 0.91 2.46 -0.59
CA GLY A 92 1.21 2.70 -2.01
C GLY A 92 0.27 3.72 -2.68
N GLU A 93 -0.93 3.97 -2.15
CA GLU A 93 -1.83 5.01 -2.67
C GLU A 93 -1.20 6.40 -2.49
N TYR A 94 -0.41 6.64 -1.44
CA TYR A 94 0.36 7.88 -1.27
C TYR A 94 1.49 7.99 -2.30
N SER A 95 2.20 6.89 -2.59
CA SER A 95 3.20 6.87 -3.66
C SER A 95 2.56 7.14 -5.03
N ALA A 96 1.35 6.64 -5.27
CA ALA A 96 0.58 6.92 -6.48
C ALA A 96 0.17 8.39 -6.60
N LEU A 97 -0.19 9.05 -5.47
CA LEU A 97 -0.49 10.49 -5.43
C LEU A 97 0.76 11.35 -5.65
N VAL A 98 1.93 10.89 -5.24
CA VAL A 98 3.21 11.54 -5.61
C VAL A 98 3.47 11.36 -7.10
N ALA A 99 3.23 10.17 -7.65
CA ALA A 99 3.49 9.86 -9.05
C ALA A 99 2.60 10.65 -10.01
N ASN A 100 1.35 10.91 -9.65
CA ASN A 100 0.44 11.70 -10.47
C ASN A 100 0.52 13.22 -10.20
N GLY A 101 1.42 13.64 -9.30
CA GLY A 101 1.64 15.06 -9.00
C GLY A 101 0.63 15.70 -8.05
N SER A 102 -0.37 14.94 -7.57
CA SER A 102 -1.39 15.50 -6.67
C SER A 102 -0.85 15.81 -5.27
N MET A 103 0.15 15.07 -4.79
CA MET A 103 0.75 15.28 -3.47
C MET A 103 2.27 15.50 -3.60
N ALA A 104 2.79 16.56 -2.98
CA ALA A 104 4.22 16.80 -2.95
C ALA A 104 4.94 15.70 -2.16
N PHE A 105 6.11 15.24 -2.61
CA PHE A 105 6.83 14.14 -1.97
C PHE A 105 7.14 14.40 -0.49
N LYS A 106 7.61 15.61 -0.16
CA LYS A 106 7.89 16.00 1.24
C LYS A 106 6.67 15.88 2.14
N ASP A 107 5.50 16.30 1.61
CA ASP A 107 4.25 16.21 2.35
C ASP A 107 3.81 14.76 2.52
N ALA A 108 3.95 13.95 1.47
CA ALA A 108 3.69 12.52 1.52
C ALA A 108 4.56 11.80 2.56
N VAL A 109 5.89 12.09 2.61
CA VAL A 109 6.82 11.53 3.62
C VAL A 109 6.34 11.88 5.03
N PHE A 110 6.02 13.15 5.29
CA PHE A 110 5.52 13.60 6.58
C PHE A 110 4.19 12.90 6.96
N VAL A 111 3.22 12.91 6.05
CA VAL A 111 1.89 12.32 6.28
C VAL A 111 1.98 10.83 6.55
N VAL A 112 2.74 10.05 5.77
CA VAL A 112 2.81 8.59 5.97
C VAL A 112 3.58 8.22 7.23
N ARG A 113 4.53 9.07 7.68
CA ARG A 113 5.16 8.95 8.99
C ARG A 113 4.12 9.09 10.09
N LYS A 114 3.31 10.15 10.06
CA LYS A 114 2.21 10.38 11.01
C LYS A 114 1.16 9.29 10.94
N ARG A 115 0.77 8.87 9.73
CA ARG A 115 -0.14 7.75 9.53
C ARG A 115 0.36 6.48 10.21
N GLY A 116 1.64 6.15 10.04
CA GLY A 116 2.26 4.98 10.67
C GLY A 116 2.25 5.05 12.20
N GLU A 117 2.59 6.21 12.76
CA GLU A 117 2.53 6.47 14.20
C GLU A 117 1.10 6.30 14.73
N PHE A 118 0.12 6.96 14.13
CA PHE A 118 -1.29 6.91 14.58
C PHE A 118 -1.89 5.51 14.46
N MET A 119 -1.60 4.78 13.38
CA MET A 119 -2.08 3.42 13.21
C MET A 119 -1.47 2.44 14.22
N GLN A 120 -0.22 2.65 14.61
CA GLN A 120 0.45 1.84 15.62
C GLN A 120 -0.09 2.12 17.04
N GLU A 121 -0.48 3.37 17.31
CA GLU A 121 -1.04 3.79 18.59
C GLU A 121 -2.55 3.51 18.75
N ALA A 122 -3.28 3.29 17.64
CA ALA A 122 -4.75 3.22 17.66
C ALA A 122 -5.30 2.05 18.47
N VAL A 123 -4.55 0.96 18.58
CA VAL A 123 -4.93 -0.24 19.33
C VAL A 123 -3.73 -0.73 20.14
N PRO A 124 -3.89 -1.03 21.44
CA PRO A 124 -2.81 -1.57 22.25
C PRO A 124 -2.21 -2.85 21.65
N VAL A 125 -0.90 -2.99 21.79
CA VAL A 125 -0.18 -4.16 21.27
C VAL A 125 -0.79 -5.45 21.85
N GLY A 126 -1.13 -6.37 20.96
CA GLY A 126 -1.70 -7.66 21.33
C GLY A 126 -3.23 -7.71 21.38
N GLU A 127 -3.93 -6.58 21.31
CA GLU A 127 -5.41 -6.54 21.27
C GLU A 127 -5.98 -6.66 19.84
N GLY A 128 -5.22 -6.27 18.83
CA GLY A 128 -5.57 -6.45 17.43
C GLY A 128 -4.90 -7.65 16.79
N ALA A 129 -5.44 -8.11 15.65
CA ALA A 129 -4.85 -9.14 14.81
C ALA A 129 -5.25 -8.99 13.36
N MET A 130 -4.44 -9.59 12.47
CA MET A 130 -4.76 -9.78 11.05
C MET A 130 -4.44 -11.21 10.63
N THR A 131 -5.25 -11.76 9.73
CA THR A 131 -5.07 -13.13 9.22
C THR A 131 -5.36 -13.17 7.72
N ALA A 132 -4.45 -13.76 6.95
CA ALA A 132 -4.69 -14.04 5.53
C ALA A 132 -5.46 -15.35 5.37
N ILE A 133 -6.55 -15.30 4.61
CA ILE A 133 -7.42 -16.45 4.28
C ILE A 133 -7.35 -16.68 2.78
N LEU A 134 -7.01 -17.91 2.39
CA LEU A 134 -6.89 -18.32 0.99
C LEU A 134 -7.91 -19.43 0.68
N GLY A 135 -8.52 -19.31 -0.50
CA GLY A 135 -9.40 -20.35 -1.04
C GLY A 135 -10.87 -20.21 -0.67
N LEU A 136 -11.27 -19.10 -0.05
CA LEU A 136 -12.67 -18.75 0.16
C LEU A 136 -13.05 -17.50 -0.64
N GLU A 137 -14.28 -17.48 -1.12
CA GLU A 137 -14.88 -16.30 -1.75
C GLU A 137 -15.21 -15.21 -0.72
N ILE A 138 -15.14 -13.95 -1.15
CA ILE A 138 -15.33 -12.78 -0.27
C ILE A 138 -16.70 -12.80 0.44
N GLY A 139 -17.76 -13.30 -0.19
CA GLY A 139 -19.08 -13.41 0.42
C GLY A 139 -19.08 -14.30 1.67
N ALA A 140 -18.42 -15.46 1.61
CA ALA A 140 -18.28 -16.36 2.75
C ALA A 140 -17.42 -15.73 3.87
N ILE A 141 -16.38 -14.98 3.51
CA ILE A 141 -15.52 -14.28 4.50
C ILE A 141 -16.31 -13.17 5.20
N ARG A 142 -17.11 -12.40 4.49
CA ARG A 142 -18.00 -11.37 5.10
C ARG A 142 -18.97 -11.99 6.08
N GLU A 143 -19.66 -13.05 5.69
CA GLU A 143 -20.60 -13.79 6.57
C GLU A 143 -19.89 -14.30 7.84
N ILE A 144 -18.68 -14.88 7.71
CA ILE A 144 -17.89 -15.31 8.86
C ILE A 144 -17.57 -14.12 9.79
N CYS A 145 -17.08 -13.01 9.23
CA CYS A 145 -16.74 -11.83 10.01
C CYS A 145 -17.93 -11.24 10.73
N GLU A 146 -19.10 -11.17 10.08
CA GLU A 146 -20.36 -10.72 10.67
C GLU A 146 -20.79 -11.62 11.84
N ASN A 147 -20.76 -12.94 11.66
CA ASN A 147 -21.19 -13.91 12.66
C ASN A 147 -20.31 -13.90 13.94
N VAL A 148 -19.00 -13.62 13.81
CA VAL A 148 -18.09 -13.59 14.97
C VAL A 148 -18.03 -12.23 15.65
N SER A 149 -18.57 -11.18 15.02
CA SER A 149 -18.52 -9.82 15.55
C SER A 149 -19.64 -9.57 16.53
N VAL A 150 -19.30 -9.24 17.79
CA VAL A 150 -20.26 -8.97 18.87
C VAL A 150 -19.80 -7.77 19.71
N GLY A 151 -20.58 -6.70 19.73
CA GLY A 151 -20.25 -5.49 20.50
C GLY A 151 -18.96 -4.82 20.01
N SER A 152 -17.98 -4.68 20.89
CA SER A 152 -16.67 -4.11 20.54
C SER A 152 -15.69 -5.10 19.90
N ARG A 153 -16.02 -6.41 19.94
CA ARG A 153 -15.22 -7.47 19.31
C ARG A 153 -15.62 -7.57 17.85
N VAL A 154 -14.78 -7.06 16.97
CA VAL A 154 -15.07 -6.96 15.53
C VAL A 154 -14.02 -7.66 14.71
N ALA A 155 -14.44 -8.29 13.62
CA ALA A 155 -13.60 -8.73 12.52
C ALA A 155 -14.21 -8.26 11.21
N SER A 156 -13.39 -7.88 10.25
CA SER A 156 -13.83 -7.45 8.92
C SER A 156 -12.78 -7.78 7.85
N PRO A 157 -13.19 -7.93 6.57
CA PRO A 157 -12.23 -7.91 5.48
C PRO A 157 -11.42 -6.61 5.49
N ALA A 158 -10.11 -6.72 5.35
CA ALA A 158 -9.16 -5.61 5.38
C ALA A 158 -8.40 -5.44 4.07
N ASN A 159 -7.98 -6.54 3.43
CA ASN A 159 -7.35 -6.47 2.11
C ASN A 159 -7.99 -7.53 1.20
N LEU A 160 -8.60 -7.08 0.13
CA LEU A 160 -9.13 -7.93 -0.94
C LEU A 160 -8.03 -8.04 -2.02
N ASN A 161 -7.05 -8.92 -1.79
CA ASN A 161 -5.79 -8.91 -2.54
C ASN A 161 -5.89 -9.55 -3.94
N ALA A 162 -6.60 -10.67 -4.05
CA ALA A 162 -6.87 -11.37 -5.30
C ALA A 162 -8.13 -12.22 -5.13
N PRO A 163 -8.77 -12.71 -6.19
CA PRO A 163 -9.83 -13.70 -6.09
C PRO A 163 -9.40 -14.88 -5.21
N GLY A 164 -10.17 -15.17 -4.16
CA GLY A 164 -9.84 -16.20 -3.18
C GLY A 164 -8.66 -15.89 -2.24
N GLN A 165 -8.19 -14.65 -2.17
CA GLN A 165 -7.15 -14.22 -1.23
C GLN A 165 -7.55 -12.94 -0.51
N THR A 166 -8.01 -13.06 0.72
CA THR A 166 -8.46 -11.95 1.56
C THR A 166 -7.73 -11.94 2.89
N VAL A 167 -7.37 -10.76 3.37
CA VAL A 167 -6.90 -10.56 4.76
C VAL A 167 -8.07 -10.02 5.56
N ILE A 168 -8.31 -10.61 6.73
CA ILE A 168 -9.23 -10.10 7.75
C ILE A 168 -8.49 -9.39 8.86
N SER A 169 -9.12 -8.41 9.49
CA SER A 169 -8.56 -7.58 10.55
C SER A 169 -9.60 -7.29 11.61
N GLY A 170 -9.16 -7.07 12.84
CA GLY A 170 -10.06 -6.73 13.94
C GLY A 170 -9.47 -7.01 15.31
N SER A 171 -10.33 -7.15 16.31
CA SER A 171 -9.92 -7.59 17.64
C SER A 171 -9.35 -9.01 17.58
N ARG A 172 -8.31 -9.28 18.35
CA ARG A 172 -7.63 -10.58 18.35
C ARG A 172 -8.62 -11.75 18.52
N GLU A 173 -9.54 -11.65 19.46
CA GLU A 173 -10.52 -12.70 19.73
C GLU A 173 -11.44 -12.97 18.52
N ALA A 174 -12.00 -11.92 17.91
CA ALA A 174 -12.87 -12.06 16.74
C ALA A 174 -12.13 -12.61 15.53
N VAL A 175 -10.89 -12.13 15.27
CA VAL A 175 -10.06 -12.61 14.16
C VAL A 175 -9.67 -14.09 14.36
N MET A 176 -9.36 -14.52 15.59
CA MET A 176 -9.08 -15.92 15.87
C MET A 176 -10.31 -16.81 15.60
N LYS A 177 -11.49 -16.42 16.07
CA LYS A 177 -12.75 -17.14 15.80
C LYS A 177 -13.05 -17.19 14.30
N ALA A 178 -12.94 -16.06 13.60
CA ALA A 178 -13.11 -16.01 12.15
C ALA A 178 -12.12 -16.93 11.42
N SER A 179 -10.89 -17.02 11.91
CA SER A 179 -9.87 -17.92 11.37
C SER A 179 -10.22 -19.39 11.52
N GLU A 180 -10.81 -19.78 12.66
CA GLU A 180 -11.30 -21.14 12.91
C GLU A 180 -12.50 -21.47 12.02
N GLU A 181 -13.50 -20.59 11.95
CA GLU A 181 -14.66 -20.77 11.08
C GLU A 181 -14.27 -20.82 9.59
N ALA A 182 -13.30 -20.03 9.16
CA ALA A 182 -12.77 -20.09 7.80
C ALA A 182 -12.18 -21.48 7.46
N LYS A 183 -11.46 -22.12 8.41
CA LYS A 183 -10.96 -23.49 8.24
C LYS A 183 -12.10 -24.49 8.10
N ILE A 184 -13.14 -24.37 8.96
CA ILE A 184 -14.33 -25.24 8.93
C ILE A 184 -15.08 -25.07 7.59
N LYS A 185 -15.17 -23.85 7.07
CA LYS A 185 -15.80 -23.56 5.76
C LYS A 185 -14.90 -23.91 4.55
N GLY A 186 -13.75 -24.54 4.76
CA GLY A 186 -12.91 -25.09 3.70
C GLY A 186 -11.84 -24.13 3.14
N ALA A 187 -11.40 -23.13 3.92
CA ALA A 187 -10.24 -22.33 3.54
C ALA A 187 -9.01 -23.21 3.30
N LYS A 188 -8.34 -23.06 2.15
CA LYS A 188 -7.14 -23.81 1.79
C LYS A 188 -5.96 -23.48 2.71
N ARG A 189 -5.86 -22.23 3.12
CA ARG A 189 -4.82 -21.76 4.07
C ARG A 189 -5.39 -20.62 4.91
N VAL A 190 -5.00 -20.58 6.17
CA VAL A 190 -5.29 -19.51 7.13
C VAL A 190 -3.98 -19.18 7.84
N VAL A 191 -3.43 -17.98 7.56
CA VAL A 191 -2.09 -17.58 7.99
C VAL A 191 -2.17 -16.32 8.83
N PRO A 192 -1.94 -16.37 10.14
CA PRO A 192 -1.78 -15.17 10.96
C PRO A 192 -0.65 -14.30 10.42
N LEU A 193 -0.85 -12.98 10.43
CA LEU A 193 0.15 -12.01 10.00
C LEU A 193 0.85 -11.43 11.23
N ASP A 194 2.17 -11.27 11.11
CA ASP A 194 2.97 -10.57 12.12
C ASP A 194 2.89 -9.06 11.88
N VAL A 195 1.88 -8.44 12.48
CA VAL A 195 1.60 -7.01 12.35
C VAL A 195 1.34 -6.40 13.73
N SER A 196 1.70 -5.11 13.87
CA SER A 196 1.57 -4.38 15.14
C SER A 196 0.14 -3.91 15.46
N ALA A 197 -0.75 -3.85 14.46
CA ALA A 197 -2.10 -3.32 14.63
C ALA A 197 -3.09 -3.93 13.62
N PRO A 198 -4.40 -3.87 13.89
CA PRO A 198 -5.45 -4.39 13.02
C PRO A 198 -5.82 -3.36 11.94
N PHE A 199 -4.98 -3.23 10.91
CA PHE A 199 -5.16 -2.24 9.86
C PHE A 199 -6.46 -2.42 9.06
N HIS A 200 -6.98 -1.32 8.47
CA HIS A 200 -8.12 -1.31 7.55
C HIS A 200 -9.42 -1.87 8.12
N CYS A 201 -9.68 -1.64 9.41
CA CYS A 201 -10.95 -1.94 10.07
C CYS A 201 -11.39 -0.79 10.97
N ILE A 202 -12.59 -0.89 11.53
CA ILE A 202 -13.19 0.20 12.34
C ILE A 202 -12.36 0.55 13.59
N LEU A 203 -11.52 -0.38 14.09
CA LEU A 203 -10.64 -0.11 15.23
C LEU A 203 -9.54 0.92 14.92
N MET A 204 -9.31 1.21 13.63
CA MET A 204 -8.40 2.27 13.20
C MET A 204 -9.05 3.67 13.19
N LYS A 205 -10.30 3.81 13.64
CA LYS A 205 -10.99 5.11 13.68
C LYS A 205 -10.20 6.22 14.39
N PRO A 206 -9.56 5.98 15.57
CA PRO A 206 -8.74 7.01 16.21
C PRO A 206 -7.56 7.48 15.34
N ALA A 207 -6.96 6.57 14.56
CA ALA A 207 -5.89 6.93 13.62
C ALA A 207 -6.44 7.76 12.44
N ALA A 208 -7.62 7.41 11.92
CA ALA A 208 -8.26 8.15 10.84
C ALA A 208 -8.61 9.60 11.26
N GLU A 209 -9.10 9.81 12.49
CA GLU A 209 -9.43 11.13 13.02
C GLU A 209 -8.16 12.00 13.15
N LYS A 210 -7.08 11.49 13.75
CA LYS A 210 -5.79 12.19 13.82
C LYS A 210 -5.19 12.47 12.44
N LEU A 211 -5.31 11.52 11.52
CA LEU A 211 -4.80 11.68 10.15
C LEU A 211 -5.58 12.75 9.39
N ALA A 212 -6.89 12.88 9.62
CA ALA A 212 -7.70 13.91 9.00
C ALA A 212 -7.19 15.32 9.34
N GLU A 213 -6.80 15.57 10.61
CA GLU A 213 -6.22 16.84 11.06
C GLU A 213 -4.89 17.14 10.34
N VAL A 214 -4.06 16.12 10.12
CA VAL A 214 -2.80 16.28 9.38
C VAL A 214 -3.08 16.57 7.91
N LEU A 215 -4.02 15.84 7.28
CA LEU A 215 -4.38 16.03 5.88
C LEU A 215 -5.06 17.38 5.60
N ASP A 216 -5.66 18.02 6.60
CA ASP A 216 -6.20 19.39 6.50
C ASP A 216 -5.10 20.45 6.23
N THR A 217 -3.85 20.13 6.55
CA THR A 217 -2.70 21.01 6.30
C THR A 217 -2.01 20.77 4.95
N ILE A 218 -2.47 19.79 4.19
CA ILE A 218 -1.84 19.36 2.93
C ILE A 218 -2.61 19.92 1.74
N GLU A 219 -1.87 20.48 0.79
CA GLU A 219 -2.41 20.92 -0.48
C GLU A 219 -2.36 19.79 -1.51
N PHE A 220 -3.49 19.50 -2.15
CA PHE A 220 -3.58 18.53 -3.23
C PHE A 220 -3.71 19.26 -4.57
N ALA A 221 -2.67 19.14 -5.40
CA ALA A 221 -2.66 19.71 -6.75
C ALA A 221 -3.50 18.88 -7.74
N GLU A 222 -3.74 19.42 -8.93
CA GLU A 222 -4.38 18.70 -10.03
C GLU A 222 -3.57 17.44 -10.40
N MET A 223 -4.28 16.37 -10.75
CA MET A 223 -3.70 15.09 -11.11
C MET A 223 -3.28 15.06 -12.58
N ASN A 224 -2.02 14.67 -12.85
CA ASN A 224 -1.52 14.44 -14.22
C ASN A 224 -2.03 13.11 -14.82
N ALA A 225 -2.44 12.18 -13.97
CA ALA A 225 -3.07 10.91 -14.32
C ALA A 225 -4.10 10.52 -13.26
N PRO A 226 -5.25 9.95 -13.64
CA PRO A 226 -6.25 9.49 -12.68
C PRO A 226 -5.70 8.37 -11.79
N ILE A 227 -6.20 8.32 -10.55
CA ILE A 227 -5.88 7.28 -9.58
C ILE A 227 -7.07 6.34 -9.38
N VAL A 228 -6.81 5.03 -9.26
CA VAL A 228 -7.81 4.09 -8.76
C VAL A 228 -7.62 3.93 -7.26
N THR A 229 -8.65 4.31 -6.49
CA THR A 229 -8.57 4.42 -5.03
C THR A 229 -8.89 3.11 -4.32
N ASN A 230 -8.27 2.88 -3.16
CA ASN A 230 -8.41 1.61 -2.43
C ASN A 230 -9.81 1.38 -1.86
N CYS A 231 -10.43 2.42 -1.29
CA CYS A 231 -11.72 2.24 -0.59
C CYS A 231 -12.92 2.11 -1.54
N ASP A 232 -12.87 2.77 -2.71
CA ASP A 232 -13.96 2.75 -3.68
C ASP A 232 -13.70 1.78 -4.86
N ALA A 233 -12.45 1.38 -5.10
CA ALA A 233 -11.99 0.64 -6.28
C ALA A 233 -12.47 1.31 -7.59
N ALA A 234 -12.51 2.63 -7.60
CA ALA A 234 -13.02 3.45 -8.67
C ALA A 234 -11.99 4.50 -9.09
N VAL A 235 -12.07 4.91 -10.34
CA VAL A 235 -11.27 6.00 -10.90
C VAL A 235 -11.62 7.32 -10.20
N ASN A 236 -10.61 8.03 -9.74
CA ASN A 236 -10.71 9.39 -9.24
C ASN A 236 -9.74 10.30 -9.99
N ASN A 237 -10.25 11.36 -10.57
CA ASN A 237 -9.49 12.45 -11.24
C ASN A 237 -9.74 13.81 -10.57
N ASP A 238 -10.41 13.84 -9.43
CA ASP A 238 -10.74 15.03 -8.66
C ASP A 238 -9.87 15.11 -7.40
N SER A 239 -8.90 16.03 -7.39
CA SER A 239 -7.99 16.22 -6.26
C SER A 239 -8.73 16.68 -4.99
N ALA A 240 -9.86 17.37 -5.09
CA ALA A 240 -10.64 17.80 -3.92
C ALA A 240 -11.21 16.63 -3.11
N ARG A 241 -11.39 15.45 -3.72
CA ARG A 241 -11.84 14.24 -3.04
C ARG A 241 -10.72 13.47 -2.33
N THR A 242 -9.45 13.77 -2.65
CA THR A 242 -8.30 12.95 -2.22
C THR A 242 -8.20 12.86 -0.71
N ARG A 243 -8.35 13.99 0.00
CA ARG A 243 -8.32 14.02 1.46
C ARG A 243 -9.31 13.02 2.09
N ASP A 244 -10.57 13.10 1.71
CA ASP A 244 -11.62 12.26 2.31
C ASP A 244 -11.44 10.79 1.95
N LEU A 245 -10.95 10.49 0.75
CA LEU A 245 -10.62 9.14 0.30
C LEU A 245 -9.49 8.53 1.13
N LEU A 246 -8.43 9.29 1.44
CA LEU A 246 -7.32 8.85 2.28
C LEU A 246 -7.73 8.64 3.74
N VAL A 247 -8.60 9.49 4.30
CA VAL A 247 -9.16 9.31 5.65
C VAL A 247 -10.01 8.03 5.71
N ARG A 248 -10.89 7.83 4.75
CA ARG A 248 -11.74 6.63 4.65
C ARG A 248 -10.93 5.36 4.46
N GLN A 249 -9.81 5.42 3.72
CA GLN A 249 -8.92 4.30 3.47
C GLN A 249 -8.43 3.64 4.78
N VAL A 250 -8.19 4.44 5.83
CA VAL A 250 -7.64 3.94 7.11
C VAL A 250 -8.56 2.91 7.77
N THR A 251 -9.87 3.08 7.67
CA THR A 251 -10.90 2.22 8.29
C THR A 251 -11.63 1.31 7.29
N SER A 252 -11.30 1.41 6.00
CA SER A 252 -11.96 0.65 4.93
C SER A 252 -11.03 -0.42 4.36
N PRO A 253 -11.59 -1.48 3.78
CA PRO A 253 -10.77 -2.49 3.10
C PRO A 253 -10.03 -1.90 1.90
N VAL A 254 -8.80 -2.35 1.70
CA VAL A 254 -8.07 -2.18 0.44
C VAL A 254 -8.67 -3.14 -0.59
N ARG A 255 -9.44 -2.62 -1.53
CA ARG A 255 -10.15 -3.38 -2.57
C ARG A 255 -9.24 -3.59 -3.79
N TRP A 256 -8.08 -4.24 -3.56
CA TRP A 256 -7.00 -4.28 -4.54
C TRP A 256 -7.38 -5.02 -5.83
N TYR A 257 -7.91 -6.26 -5.74
CA TYR A 257 -8.24 -6.97 -6.97
C TYR A 257 -9.35 -6.25 -7.76
N GLU A 258 -10.32 -5.63 -7.07
CA GLU A 258 -11.37 -4.84 -7.72
C GLU A 258 -10.78 -3.58 -8.38
N SER A 259 -9.75 -2.96 -7.78
CA SER A 259 -9.01 -1.85 -8.40
C SER A 259 -8.27 -2.30 -9.66
N VAL A 260 -7.66 -3.49 -9.64
CA VAL A 260 -7.02 -4.09 -10.82
C VAL A 260 -8.04 -4.40 -11.91
N GLU A 261 -9.21 -4.93 -11.56
CA GLU A 261 -10.32 -5.16 -12.53
C GLU A 261 -10.82 -3.83 -13.13
N THR A 262 -10.91 -2.77 -12.32
CA THR A 262 -11.26 -1.43 -12.81
C THR A 262 -10.24 -0.94 -13.82
N LEU A 263 -8.92 -1.03 -13.52
CA LEU A 263 -7.87 -0.68 -14.48
C LEU A 263 -7.97 -1.50 -15.77
N GLY A 264 -8.26 -2.80 -15.68
CA GLY A 264 -8.48 -3.65 -16.85
C GLY A 264 -9.67 -3.21 -17.70
N ARG A 265 -10.78 -2.81 -17.08
CA ARG A 265 -11.97 -2.27 -17.78
C ARG A 265 -11.70 -0.91 -18.44
N GLU A 266 -10.82 -0.10 -17.87
CA GLU A 266 -10.32 1.14 -18.48
C GLU A 266 -9.33 0.88 -19.64
N GLY A 267 -8.99 -0.39 -19.95
CA GLY A 267 -8.13 -0.78 -21.06
C GLY A 267 -6.63 -0.80 -20.71
N VAL A 268 -6.27 -0.84 -19.44
CA VAL A 268 -4.89 -1.03 -19.02
C VAL A 268 -4.45 -2.46 -19.28
N GLY A 269 -3.45 -2.64 -20.15
CA GLY A 269 -2.87 -3.95 -20.48
C GLY A 269 -1.43 -4.14 -19.97
N LYS A 270 -0.75 -3.03 -19.61
CA LYS A 270 0.62 -3.05 -19.08
C LYS A 270 0.65 -2.39 -17.69
N PHE A 271 1.25 -3.07 -16.72
CA PHE A 271 1.44 -2.57 -15.35
C PHE A 271 2.94 -2.48 -15.06
N VAL A 272 3.35 -1.42 -14.38
CA VAL A 272 4.71 -1.28 -13.88
C VAL A 272 4.63 -1.13 -12.36
N GLU A 273 5.07 -2.14 -11.62
CA GLU A 273 5.21 -2.06 -10.17
C GLU A 273 6.51 -1.34 -9.83
N ILE A 274 6.40 -0.16 -9.22
CA ILE A 274 7.52 0.73 -8.92
C ILE A 274 7.78 0.74 -7.41
N GLY A 275 8.91 0.21 -7.00
CA GLY A 275 9.29 0.09 -5.60
C GLY A 275 9.74 -1.32 -5.21
N PRO A 276 9.91 -1.58 -3.90
CA PRO A 276 10.56 -2.79 -3.41
C PRO A 276 9.73 -4.06 -3.65
N LYS A 277 10.40 -5.12 -4.07
CA LYS A 277 9.86 -6.44 -4.42
C LYS A 277 8.92 -6.42 -5.63
N ASN A 278 8.08 -7.47 -5.73
CA ASN A 278 7.14 -7.71 -6.85
C ASN A 278 5.82 -8.31 -6.35
N VAL A 279 5.35 -7.81 -5.22
CA VAL A 279 4.15 -8.35 -4.54
C VAL A 279 2.90 -8.13 -5.37
N LEU A 280 2.74 -6.91 -5.89
CA LEU A 280 1.55 -6.54 -6.68
C LEU A 280 1.54 -7.24 -8.03
N ALA A 281 2.70 -7.47 -8.64
CA ALA A 281 2.81 -8.23 -9.89
C ALA A 281 2.16 -9.61 -9.78
N GLY A 282 2.41 -10.32 -8.68
CA GLY A 282 1.77 -11.61 -8.42
C GLY A 282 0.26 -11.52 -8.21
N LEU A 283 -0.23 -10.45 -7.59
CA LEU A 283 -1.67 -10.21 -7.36
C LEU A 283 -2.39 -9.80 -8.66
N ILE A 284 -1.76 -8.95 -9.47
CA ILE A 284 -2.27 -8.53 -10.77
C ILE A 284 -2.42 -9.73 -11.70
N LYS A 285 -1.41 -10.59 -11.79
CA LYS A 285 -1.45 -11.79 -12.64
C LYS A 285 -2.54 -12.79 -12.24
N ARG A 286 -2.94 -12.83 -10.97
CA ARG A 286 -4.08 -13.66 -10.50
C ARG A 286 -5.43 -13.06 -10.86
N THR A 287 -5.51 -11.74 -11.00
CA THR A 287 -6.74 -11.01 -11.33
C THR A 287 -6.90 -10.84 -12.84
N LEU A 288 -5.81 -10.47 -13.54
CA LEU A 288 -5.71 -10.30 -14.98
C LEU A 288 -4.53 -11.13 -15.52
N PRO A 289 -4.74 -12.41 -15.83
CA PRO A 289 -3.66 -13.32 -16.24
C PRO A 289 -2.90 -12.86 -17.49
N ASP A 290 -3.59 -12.20 -18.42
CA ASP A 290 -3.01 -11.76 -19.70
C ASP A 290 -2.29 -10.40 -19.61
N ALA A 291 -2.40 -9.66 -18.48
CA ALA A 291 -1.75 -8.38 -18.31
C ALA A 291 -0.22 -8.51 -18.37
N VAL A 292 0.46 -7.61 -19.06
CA VAL A 292 1.92 -7.48 -19.00
C VAL A 292 2.29 -6.79 -17.70
N VAL A 293 3.15 -7.40 -16.87
CA VAL A 293 3.58 -6.79 -15.61
C VAL A 293 5.09 -6.72 -15.57
N CYS A 294 5.61 -5.51 -15.38
CA CYS A 294 7.02 -5.21 -15.19
C CYS A 294 7.26 -4.69 -13.77
N ASN A 295 8.49 -4.77 -13.30
CA ASN A 295 8.91 -4.23 -11.99
C ASN A 295 10.04 -3.23 -12.17
N LEU A 296 10.16 -2.30 -11.24
CA LEU A 296 11.25 -1.34 -11.19
C LEU A 296 11.75 -1.14 -9.75
N GLU A 297 12.89 -1.72 -9.45
CA GLU A 297 13.59 -1.62 -8.18
C GLU A 297 15.12 -1.51 -8.36
N ASN A 298 15.62 -1.90 -9.54
CA ASN A 298 17.05 -1.96 -9.85
C ASN A 298 17.34 -1.57 -11.30
N ARG A 299 18.62 -1.44 -11.64
CA ARG A 299 19.10 -1.04 -12.97
C ARG A 299 18.67 -2.01 -14.07
N SER A 300 18.81 -3.31 -13.85
CA SER A 300 18.45 -4.31 -14.86
C SER A 300 16.99 -4.21 -15.29
N GLN A 301 16.10 -3.94 -14.33
CA GLN A 301 14.66 -3.73 -14.60
C GLN A 301 14.42 -2.40 -15.32
N LEU A 302 15.17 -1.34 -14.99
CA LEU A 302 15.12 -0.07 -15.72
C LEU A 302 15.50 -0.27 -17.20
N GLU A 303 16.61 -0.95 -17.48
CA GLU A 303 17.03 -1.21 -18.87
C GLU A 303 15.99 -2.07 -19.62
N SER A 304 15.35 -3.02 -18.94
CA SER A 304 14.27 -3.79 -19.54
C SER A 304 13.05 -2.93 -19.91
N LEU A 305 12.72 -1.92 -19.07
CA LEU A 305 11.63 -0.97 -19.35
C LEU A 305 11.96 -0.01 -20.50
N LYS A 306 13.23 0.39 -20.67
CA LYS A 306 13.69 1.23 -21.79
C LYS A 306 13.60 0.52 -23.14
N ASN A 307 13.77 -0.81 -23.15
CA ASN A 307 13.85 -1.61 -24.37
C ASN A 307 12.52 -2.28 -24.78
N GLY A 308 11.47 -2.18 -23.98
CA GLY A 308 10.16 -2.80 -24.19
C GLY A 308 8.99 -1.90 -23.99
#